data_82a4a86502ebcc627885a20139f348d9
#
_entry.id   82a4a86502ebcc627885a20139f348d9
#
_cell.length_a   1.000
_cell.length_b   1.000
_cell.length_c   1.000
_cell.angle_alpha   90.00
_cell.angle_beta   90.00
_cell.angle_gamma   90.00
#
_symmetry.space_group_name_H-M   'P 1'
#
loop_
_entity.id
_entity.type
_entity.pdbx_description
1 polymer ?
#
loop_
_entity_poly.entity_id
_entity_poly.type
_entity_poly.pdbx_seq_one_letter_code
_entity_poly.pdbx_strand_id
1 'polypeptide(L)'
;MQYQIVCHSPKRYAAAFAAEFRRFLPKDTLQTGTDAAPAAFVQIVCFETGGVGSNIIPPEVSSYLKQLDEHVIFLLSVVPVAVDDLLERELLRLVVPLLPRVCDFRGLSVFPCHPSEELLLNLRQRCSEAPDNSRARRWLDQCEQAVGHPNREDLDAGIRFAQHVLEVS
;
A
#
# COMPACT_ATOMS: atom_id res chain seq x y z
N MET A 1 23.33 7.67 -3.56
CA MET A 1 22.57 6.77 -2.68
C MET A 1 21.75 5.83 -3.55
N GLN A 2 21.82 4.55 -3.31
CA GLN A 2 21.10 3.58 -4.13
C GLN A 2 19.70 3.30 -3.57
N TYR A 3 18.74 3.13 -4.47
CA TYR A 3 17.33 2.88 -4.15
C TYR A 3 16.90 1.50 -4.65
N GLN A 4 16.00 0.89 -3.91
CA GLN A 4 15.35 -0.36 -4.33
C GLN A 4 13.84 -0.21 -4.15
N ILE A 5 13.11 -0.44 -5.23
CA ILE A 5 11.65 -0.54 -5.20
C ILE A 5 11.30 -2.01 -5.05
N VAL A 6 10.62 -2.34 -3.96
CA VAL A 6 10.15 -3.69 -3.68
C VAL A 6 8.64 -3.70 -3.82
N CYS A 7 8.12 -4.56 -4.67
CA CYS A 7 6.70 -4.57 -4.99
C CYS A 7 6.07 -5.93 -4.73
N HIS A 8 5.03 -5.95 -3.90
CA HIS A 8 4.16 -7.11 -3.69
C HIS A 8 2.74 -6.70 -4.13
N SER A 9 2.39 -7.02 -5.37
CA SER A 9 1.19 -6.49 -6.01
C SER A 9 0.48 -7.55 -6.85
N PRO A 10 -0.24 -8.50 -6.19
CA PRO A 10 -0.94 -9.57 -6.89
C PRO A 10 -1.94 -9.06 -7.95
N LYS A 11 -2.60 -7.95 -7.69
CA LYS A 11 -3.58 -7.32 -8.60
C LYS A 11 -2.99 -6.15 -9.38
N ARG A 12 -1.70 -5.88 -9.24
CA ARG A 12 -0.94 -4.84 -9.95
C ARG A 12 -1.32 -3.39 -9.63
N TYR A 13 -2.09 -3.14 -8.60
CA TYR A 13 -2.45 -1.77 -8.21
C TYR A 13 -1.28 -1.03 -7.56
N ALA A 14 -0.56 -1.68 -6.65
CA ALA A 14 0.66 -1.10 -6.08
C ALA A 14 1.77 -0.98 -7.12
N ALA A 15 1.81 -1.88 -8.10
CA ALA A 15 2.78 -1.83 -9.19
C ALA A 15 2.66 -0.56 -10.04
N ALA A 16 1.47 0.02 -10.13
CA ALA A 16 1.27 1.30 -10.83
C ALA A 16 2.08 2.43 -10.18
N PHE A 17 2.11 2.48 -8.85
CA PHE A 17 2.95 3.44 -8.11
C PHE A 17 4.42 3.15 -8.30
N ALA A 18 4.84 1.89 -8.24
CA ALA A 18 6.22 1.49 -8.46
C ALA A 18 6.72 1.97 -9.84
N ALA A 19 5.91 1.82 -10.88
CA ALA A 19 6.23 2.28 -12.22
C ALA A 19 6.42 3.81 -12.28
N GLU A 20 5.57 4.56 -11.58
CA GLU A 20 5.70 6.02 -11.51
C GLU A 20 6.97 6.45 -10.75
N PHE A 21 7.30 5.76 -9.66
CA PHE A 21 8.50 6.08 -8.88
C PHE A 21 9.78 5.91 -9.69
N ARG A 22 9.82 4.97 -10.62
CA ARG A 22 10.97 4.78 -11.50
C ARG A 22 11.29 6.00 -12.35
N ARG A 23 10.32 6.85 -12.60
CA ARG A 23 10.51 8.02 -13.48
C ARG A 23 11.36 9.11 -12.84
N PHE A 24 11.27 9.28 -11.52
CA PHE A 24 12.02 10.33 -10.83
C PHE A 24 13.22 9.80 -10.05
N LEU A 25 13.32 8.51 -9.83
CA LEU A 25 14.46 7.90 -9.14
C LEU A 25 15.65 7.70 -10.09
N PRO A 26 16.87 7.58 -9.53
CA PRO A 26 18.07 7.30 -10.35
C PRO A 26 17.91 6.06 -11.23
N LYS A 27 18.60 6.06 -12.36
CA LYS A 27 18.50 4.95 -13.35
C LYS A 27 19.00 3.61 -12.82
N ASP A 28 19.91 3.64 -11.83
CA ASP A 28 20.43 2.43 -11.20
C ASP A 28 19.53 1.89 -10.08
N THR A 29 18.34 2.45 -9.91
CA THR A 29 17.36 1.96 -8.95
C THR A 29 16.96 0.53 -9.27
N LEU A 30 17.08 -0.33 -8.26
CA LEU A 30 16.69 -1.73 -8.38
C LEU A 30 15.17 -1.86 -8.29
N GLN A 31 14.62 -2.84 -8.98
CA GLN A 31 13.20 -3.17 -8.87
C GLN A 31 13.06 -4.66 -8.69
N THR A 32 12.52 -5.08 -7.53
CA THR A 32 12.43 -6.49 -7.14
C THR A 32 11.08 -6.80 -6.50
N GLY A 33 10.81 -8.10 -6.30
CA GLY A 33 9.74 -8.56 -5.42
C GLY A 33 10.25 -8.77 -4.00
N THR A 34 9.38 -9.25 -3.13
CA THR A 34 9.70 -9.54 -1.73
C THR A 34 10.56 -10.79 -1.54
N ASP A 35 10.73 -11.58 -2.58
CA ASP A 35 11.58 -12.79 -2.61
C ASP A 35 13.07 -12.46 -2.79
N ALA A 36 13.40 -11.26 -3.25
CA ALA A 36 14.77 -10.80 -3.36
C ALA A 36 15.27 -10.23 -2.02
N ALA A 37 16.58 -10.35 -1.78
CA ALA A 37 17.19 -9.77 -0.60
C ALA A 37 17.28 -8.23 -0.69
N PRO A 38 17.26 -7.51 0.44
CA PRO A 38 17.57 -6.08 0.45
C PRO A 38 18.98 -5.83 -0.11
N ALA A 39 19.08 -5.00 -1.13
CA ALA A 39 20.35 -4.74 -1.83
C ALA A 39 20.68 -3.25 -1.96
N ALA A 40 19.82 -2.37 -1.48
CA ALA A 40 20.04 -0.92 -1.51
C ALA A 40 19.73 -0.29 -0.16
N PHE A 41 20.35 0.83 0.14
CA PHE A 41 20.18 1.51 1.42
C PHE A 41 18.77 2.11 1.59
N VAL A 42 18.21 2.67 0.52
CA VAL A 42 16.85 3.22 0.55
C VAL A 42 15.88 2.21 -0.03
N GLN A 43 14.91 1.83 0.78
CA GLN A 43 13.91 0.82 0.46
C GLN A 43 12.54 1.48 0.30
N ILE A 44 11.94 1.30 -0.87
CA ILE A 44 10.58 1.74 -1.15
C ILE A 44 9.75 0.48 -1.34
N VAL A 45 8.88 0.18 -0.37
CA VAL A 45 8.10 -1.07 -0.38
C VAL A 45 6.64 -0.73 -0.70
N CYS A 46 6.19 -1.20 -1.85
CA CYS A 46 4.83 -1.02 -2.33
C CYS A 46 4.07 -2.34 -2.23
N PHE A 47 2.90 -2.34 -1.59
CA PHE A 47 2.16 -3.58 -1.38
C PHE A 47 0.64 -3.36 -1.35
N GLU A 48 -0.10 -4.44 -1.52
CA GLU A 48 -1.56 -4.46 -1.42
C GLU A 48 -1.94 -5.13 -0.10
N THR A 49 -2.77 -4.46 0.69
CA THR A 49 -3.35 -5.08 1.89
C THR A 49 -4.55 -5.93 1.50
N GLY A 50 -4.86 -6.92 2.33
CA GLY A 50 -5.99 -7.81 2.11
C GLY A 50 -7.34 -7.11 2.14
N GLY A 51 -8.38 -7.85 1.84
CA GLY A 51 -9.72 -7.34 1.65
C GLY A 51 -10.37 -6.68 2.87
N VAL A 52 -11.60 -6.26 2.68
CA VAL A 52 -12.41 -5.56 3.68
C VAL A 52 -12.53 -6.35 4.99
N GLY A 53 -12.28 -5.68 6.10
CA GLY A 53 -12.33 -6.29 7.43
C GLY A 53 -11.05 -6.97 7.86
N SER A 54 -10.06 -7.07 6.99
CA SER A 54 -8.74 -7.57 7.33
C SER A 54 -7.67 -6.64 6.75
N ASN A 55 -7.26 -5.65 7.54
CA ASN A 55 -6.07 -4.86 7.22
C ASN A 55 -4.85 -5.75 7.48
N ILE A 56 -4.75 -6.85 6.73
CA ILE A 56 -3.68 -7.82 6.90
C ILE A 56 -2.52 -7.42 6.02
N ILE A 57 -1.38 -7.23 6.65
CA ILE A 57 -0.12 -7.06 5.92
C ILE A 57 0.28 -8.43 5.37
N PRO A 58 0.54 -8.57 4.07
CA PRO A 58 0.94 -9.87 3.51
C PRO A 58 2.17 -10.43 4.25
N PRO A 59 2.20 -11.75 4.54
CA PRO A 59 3.34 -12.37 5.25
C PRO A 59 4.69 -12.13 4.55
N GLU A 60 4.69 -12.11 3.24
CA GLU A 60 5.89 -11.84 2.42
C GLU A 60 6.43 -10.44 2.68
N VAL A 61 5.55 -9.46 2.82
CA VAL A 61 5.92 -8.07 3.16
C VAL A 61 6.43 -8.00 4.59
N SER A 62 5.74 -8.63 5.54
CA SER A 62 6.17 -8.68 6.95
C SER A 62 7.56 -9.26 7.10
N SER A 63 7.84 -10.37 6.41
CA SER A 63 9.14 -11.03 6.43
C SER A 63 10.22 -10.16 5.80
N TYR A 64 9.90 -9.45 4.74
CA TYR A 64 10.84 -8.55 4.08
C TYR A 64 11.20 -7.36 4.98
N LEU A 65 10.21 -6.72 5.60
CA LEU A 65 10.41 -5.55 6.45
C LEU A 65 11.35 -5.84 7.63
N LYS A 66 11.29 -7.05 8.20
CA LYS A 66 12.14 -7.45 9.32
C LYS A 66 13.61 -7.50 8.97
N GLN A 67 13.97 -7.55 7.69
CA GLN A 67 15.34 -7.60 7.21
C GLN A 67 15.98 -6.22 7.02
N LEU A 68 15.25 -5.14 7.26
CA LEU A 68 15.65 -3.78 6.89
C LEU A 68 16.34 -3.01 8.02
N ASP A 69 17.16 -3.68 8.84
CA ASP A 69 17.98 -3.01 9.84
C ASP A 69 18.87 -1.94 9.21
N GLU A 70 18.88 -0.76 9.82
CA GLU A 70 19.71 0.37 9.42
C GLU A 70 19.44 0.91 8.00
N HIS A 71 18.26 0.60 7.43
CA HIS A 71 17.84 1.14 6.14
C HIS A 71 16.95 2.36 6.30
N VAL A 72 16.88 3.16 5.23
CA VAL A 72 15.84 4.17 5.03
C VAL A 72 14.65 3.46 4.41
N ILE A 73 13.46 3.62 4.99
CA ILE A 73 12.25 2.88 4.59
C ILE A 73 11.11 3.84 4.32
N PHE A 74 10.54 3.74 3.12
CA PHE A 74 9.27 4.36 2.76
C PHE A 74 8.30 3.27 2.32
N LEU A 75 7.07 3.33 2.84
CA LEU A 75 6.04 2.32 2.56
C LEU A 75 4.86 2.96 1.84
N LEU A 76 4.33 2.23 0.88
CA LEU A 76 3.11 2.59 0.18
C LEU A 76 2.21 1.38 0.10
N SER A 77 0.97 1.52 0.59
CA SER A 77 -0.03 0.48 0.54
C SER A 77 -1.26 0.93 -0.26
N VAL A 78 -1.86 0.01 -0.97
CA VAL A 78 -3.18 0.20 -1.56
C VAL A 78 -4.19 -0.70 -0.87
N VAL A 79 -5.42 -0.21 -0.70
CA VAL A 79 -6.50 -0.91 -0.01
C VAL A 79 -7.79 -0.82 -0.83
N PRO A 80 -8.64 -1.86 -0.87
CA PRO A 80 -9.82 -1.87 -1.71
C PRO A 80 -11.02 -1.13 -1.11
N VAL A 81 -10.77 -0.02 -0.45
CA VAL A 81 -11.79 0.84 0.18
C VAL A 81 -11.36 2.30 0.07
N ALA A 82 -12.30 3.22 0.29
CA ALA A 82 -11.97 4.63 0.47
C ALA A 82 -11.03 4.81 1.66
N VAL A 83 -10.06 5.70 1.52
CA VAL A 83 -9.03 5.94 2.54
C VAL A 83 -9.36 7.21 3.32
N ASP A 84 -9.35 7.11 4.64
CA ASP A 84 -9.46 8.22 5.57
C ASP A 84 -8.31 8.20 6.59
N ASP A 85 -8.25 9.21 7.45
CA ASP A 85 -7.19 9.32 8.47
C ASP A 85 -7.20 8.15 9.46
N LEU A 86 -8.37 7.61 9.77
CA LEU A 86 -8.50 6.49 10.69
C LEU A 86 -7.87 5.24 10.11
N LEU A 87 -8.16 4.93 8.85
CA LEU A 87 -7.59 3.78 8.15
C LEU A 87 -6.07 3.88 8.06
N GLU A 88 -5.55 5.06 7.74
CA GLU A 88 -4.10 5.30 7.69
C GLU A 88 -3.45 5.02 9.04
N ARG A 89 -4.05 5.49 10.13
CA ARG A 89 -3.54 5.24 11.48
C ARG A 89 -3.57 3.77 11.85
N GLU A 90 -4.64 3.07 11.49
CA GLU A 90 -4.76 1.63 11.75
C GLU A 90 -3.68 0.84 11.02
N LEU A 91 -3.44 1.13 9.74
CA LEU A 91 -2.38 0.49 8.97
C LEU A 91 -1.00 0.81 9.54
N LEU A 92 -0.78 2.03 9.95
CA LEU A 92 0.48 2.44 10.57
C LEU A 92 0.74 1.65 11.87
N ARG A 93 -0.29 1.43 12.68
CA ARG A 93 -0.19 0.60 13.90
C ARG A 93 0.17 -0.85 13.61
N LEU A 94 -0.27 -1.38 12.47
CA LEU A 94 0.05 -2.75 12.06
C LEU A 94 1.46 -2.86 11.50
N VAL A 95 1.93 -1.83 10.84
CA VAL A 95 3.22 -1.82 10.15
C VAL A 95 4.39 -1.54 11.10
N VAL A 96 4.26 -0.57 11.98
CA VAL A 96 5.36 -0.12 12.85
C VAL A 96 6.00 -1.26 13.66
N PRO A 97 5.23 -2.18 14.27
CA PRO A 97 5.82 -3.32 14.98
C PRO A 97 6.60 -4.29 14.11
N LEU A 98 6.41 -4.26 12.78
CA LEU A 98 7.11 -5.12 11.83
C LEU A 98 8.47 -4.55 11.42
N LEU A 99 8.70 -3.27 11.69
CA LEU A 99 9.95 -2.60 11.33
C LEU A 99 11.05 -2.94 12.34
N PRO A 100 12.33 -2.99 11.88
CA PRO A 100 13.45 -3.14 12.78
C PRO A 100 13.53 -1.99 13.80
N ARG A 101 14.14 -2.27 14.95
CA ARG A 101 14.34 -1.25 16.00
C ARG A 101 15.17 -0.07 15.53
N VAL A 102 16.16 -0.35 14.70
CA VAL A 102 17.06 0.66 14.14
C VAL A 102 16.80 0.77 12.65
N CYS A 103 16.04 1.76 12.25
CA CYS A 103 15.81 2.09 10.86
C CYS A 103 15.37 3.56 10.76
N ASP A 104 15.49 4.13 9.58
CA ASP A 104 14.99 5.47 9.29
C ASP A 104 13.66 5.36 8.54
N PHE A 105 12.58 5.27 9.30
CA PHE A 105 11.23 5.15 8.73
C PHE A 105 10.71 6.52 8.32
N ARG A 106 10.52 6.71 7.01
CA ARG A 106 10.09 7.97 6.41
C ARG A 106 8.57 8.12 6.27
N GLY A 107 7.81 7.07 6.48
CA GLY A 107 6.36 7.14 6.50
C GLY A 107 5.66 6.08 5.66
N LEU A 108 4.33 6.05 5.79
CA LEU A 108 3.43 5.18 5.05
C LEU A 108 2.40 6.04 4.33
N SER A 109 2.29 5.85 3.02
CA SER A 109 1.19 6.38 2.21
C SER A 109 0.16 5.28 1.93
N VAL A 110 -1.12 5.61 2.00
CA VAL A 110 -2.22 4.68 1.73
C VAL A 110 -3.13 5.26 0.66
N PHE A 111 -3.44 4.47 -0.36
CA PHE A 111 -4.32 4.87 -1.45
C PHE A 111 -5.39 3.82 -1.70
N PRO A 112 -6.57 4.24 -2.19
CA PRO A 112 -7.61 3.27 -2.56
C PRO A 112 -7.22 2.50 -3.82
N CYS A 113 -7.72 1.29 -3.95
CA CYS A 113 -7.63 0.52 -5.19
C CYS A 113 -8.98 -0.13 -5.51
N HIS A 114 -9.16 -0.49 -6.77
CA HIS A 114 -10.40 -1.09 -7.24
C HIS A 114 -10.69 -2.40 -6.50
N PRO A 115 -11.85 -2.54 -5.85
CA PRO A 115 -12.22 -3.77 -5.17
C PRO A 115 -12.52 -4.88 -6.18
N SER A 116 -12.31 -6.14 -5.78
CA SER A 116 -12.63 -7.27 -6.66
C SER A 116 -14.13 -7.37 -6.91
N GLU A 117 -14.51 -7.90 -8.08
CA GLU A 117 -15.92 -8.17 -8.40
C GLU A 117 -16.55 -9.13 -7.38
N GLU A 118 -15.81 -10.13 -6.95
CA GLU A 118 -16.27 -11.08 -5.94
C GLU A 118 -16.62 -10.38 -4.62
N LEU A 119 -15.77 -9.46 -4.16
CA LEU A 119 -16.02 -8.68 -2.94
C LEU A 119 -17.27 -7.81 -3.09
N LEU A 120 -17.41 -7.11 -4.20
CA LEU A 120 -18.57 -6.25 -4.47
C LEU A 120 -19.86 -7.05 -4.52
N LEU A 121 -19.86 -8.18 -5.22
CA LEU A 121 -21.02 -9.07 -5.31
C LEU A 121 -21.41 -9.60 -3.92
N ASN A 122 -20.44 -10.02 -3.14
CA ASN A 122 -20.66 -10.55 -1.78
C ASN A 122 -21.29 -9.49 -0.87
N LEU A 123 -20.77 -8.26 -0.90
CA LEU A 123 -21.31 -7.16 -0.10
C LEU A 123 -22.70 -6.73 -0.56
N ARG A 124 -22.95 -6.67 -1.86
CA ARG A 124 -24.28 -6.38 -2.42
C ARG A 124 -25.31 -7.41 -2.01
N GLN A 125 -24.92 -8.70 -2.02
CA GLN A 125 -25.78 -9.77 -1.58
C GLN A 125 -26.10 -9.67 -0.09
N ARG A 126 -25.11 -9.38 0.75
CA ARG A 126 -25.34 -9.18 2.20
C ARG A 126 -26.28 -8.01 2.47
N CYS A 127 -26.13 -6.91 1.74
CA CYS A 127 -27.03 -5.76 1.88
C CYS A 127 -28.46 -6.08 1.43
N SER A 128 -28.62 -6.91 0.40
CA SER A 128 -29.93 -7.36 -0.09
C SER A 128 -30.62 -8.30 0.91
N GLU A 129 -29.89 -9.23 1.51
CA GLU A 129 -30.43 -10.21 2.46
C GLU A 129 -30.73 -9.60 3.84
N ALA A 130 -29.94 -8.59 4.24
CA ALA A 130 -30.09 -7.93 5.53
C ALA A 130 -30.05 -6.40 5.35
N PRO A 131 -31.16 -5.78 4.89
CA PRO A 131 -31.19 -4.32 4.64
C PRO A 131 -30.88 -3.46 5.85
N ASP A 132 -31.11 -3.99 7.07
CA ASP A 132 -30.83 -3.31 8.33
C ASP A 132 -29.37 -3.40 8.77
N ASN A 133 -28.54 -4.16 8.04
CA ASN A 133 -27.14 -4.29 8.35
C ASN A 133 -26.36 -3.04 7.92
N SER A 134 -26.30 -2.05 8.80
CA SER A 134 -25.63 -0.77 8.54
C SER A 134 -24.12 -0.92 8.30
N ARG A 135 -23.49 -1.94 8.92
CA ARG A 135 -22.06 -2.22 8.78
C ARG A 135 -21.74 -2.72 7.36
N ALA A 136 -22.53 -3.66 6.84
CA ALA A 136 -22.34 -4.17 5.48
C ALA A 136 -22.58 -3.05 4.44
N ARG A 137 -23.57 -2.21 4.65
CA ARG A 137 -23.87 -1.08 3.78
C ARG A 137 -22.72 -0.06 3.76
N ARG A 138 -22.18 0.27 4.92
CA ARG A 138 -21.02 1.17 5.02
C ARG A 138 -19.82 0.62 4.27
N TRP A 139 -19.56 -0.67 4.42
CA TRP A 139 -18.47 -1.33 3.70
C TRP A 139 -18.66 -1.29 2.19
N LEU A 140 -19.87 -1.58 1.73
CA LEU A 140 -20.20 -1.50 0.31
C LEU A 140 -19.96 -0.09 -0.23
N ASP A 141 -20.42 0.93 0.49
CA ASP A 141 -20.21 2.33 0.11
C ASP A 141 -18.72 2.67 0.00
N GLN A 142 -17.91 2.25 0.95
CA GLN A 142 -16.46 2.47 0.93
C GLN A 142 -15.78 1.74 -0.22
N CYS A 143 -16.20 0.52 -0.55
CA CYS A 143 -15.69 -0.21 -1.69
C CYS A 143 -16.11 0.46 -3.01
N GLU A 144 -17.35 0.92 -3.12
CA GLU A 144 -17.84 1.59 -4.33
C GLU A 144 -17.11 2.92 -4.58
N GLN A 145 -16.74 3.63 -3.53
CA GLN A 145 -15.92 4.85 -3.65
C GLN A 145 -14.50 4.54 -4.15
N ALA A 146 -14.00 3.34 -3.95
CA ALA A 146 -12.68 2.92 -4.41
C ALA A 146 -12.67 2.41 -5.86
N VAL A 147 -13.84 2.25 -6.49
CA VAL A 147 -13.93 1.82 -7.89
C VAL A 147 -13.21 2.82 -8.81
N GLY A 148 -12.36 2.31 -9.69
CA GLY A 148 -11.56 3.14 -10.60
C GLY A 148 -10.26 3.69 -10.00
N HIS A 149 -9.95 3.33 -8.76
CA HIS A 149 -8.70 3.71 -8.10
C HIS A 149 -7.66 2.58 -8.19
N PRO A 150 -6.34 2.85 -8.15
CA PRO A 150 -5.80 4.21 -8.11
C PRO A 150 -6.00 4.94 -9.43
N ASN A 151 -6.31 6.23 -9.36
CA ASN A 151 -6.42 7.10 -10.52
C ASN A 151 -5.17 7.99 -10.68
N ARG A 152 -5.15 8.87 -11.69
CA ARG A 152 -4.01 9.75 -11.94
C ARG A 152 -3.71 10.67 -10.75
N GLU A 153 -4.74 11.16 -10.09
CA GLU A 153 -4.61 12.02 -8.92
C GLU A 153 -3.94 11.30 -7.75
N ASP A 154 -4.30 10.03 -7.51
CA ASP A 154 -3.66 9.18 -6.50
C ASP A 154 -2.17 8.98 -6.82
N LEU A 155 -1.86 8.65 -8.07
CA LEU A 155 -0.47 8.44 -8.50
C LEU A 155 0.37 9.70 -8.31
N ASP A 156 -0.16 10.84 -8.69
CA ASP A 156 0.53 12.13 -8.52
C ASP A 156 0.74 12.48 -7.05
N ALA A 157 -0.26 12.20 -6.19
CA ALA A 157 -0.14 12.40 -4.75
C ALA A 157 0.94 11.48 -4.15
N GLY A 158 0.99 10.23 -4.58
CA GLY A 158 2.01 9.27 -4.15
C GLY A 158 3.42 9.73 -4.53
N ILE A 159 3.60 10.22 -5.75
CA ILE A 159 4.88 10.77 -6.23
C ILE A 159 5.30 11.96 -5.36
N ARG A 160 4.42 12.93 -5.18
CA ARG A 160 4.74 14.13 -4.38
C ARG A 160 5.14 13.78 -2.95
N PHE A 161 4.41 12.87 -2.34
CA PHE A 161 4.72 12.44 -0.98
C PHE A 161 6.07 11.72 -0.92
N ALA A 162 6.33 10.79 -1.83
CA ALA A 162 7.60 10.07 -1.90
C ALA A 162 8.78 11.02 -2.10
N GLN A 163 8.65 11.97 -3.03
CA GLN A 163 9.69 12.98 -3.29
C GLN A 163 9.97 13.81 -2.04
N HIS A 164 8.93 14.18 -1.31
CA HIS A 164 9.07 14.96 -0.09
C HIS A 164 9.80 14.19 1.02
N VAL A 165 9.36 12.97 1.33
CA VAL A 165 9.93 12.20 2.44
C VAL A 165 11.29 11.60 2.13
N LEU A 166 11.60 11.37 0.86
CA LEU A 166 12.90 10.86 0.41
C LEU A 166 13.87 11.99 0.00
N GLU A 167 13.39 13.22 0.02
CA GLU A 167 14.17 14.41 -0.35
C GLU A 167 14.75 14.31 -1.77
N VAL A 168 13.95 13.82 -2.71
CA VAL A 168 14.30 13.66 -4.13
C VAL A 168 13.46 14.63 -4.96
N SER A 169 14.09 15.33 -5.87
CA SER A 169 13.42 16.31 -6.76
C SER A 169 13.01 15.70 -8.10
#